data_6e179cdf2fe2ee464850090dff1e1e53
#
_entry.id   6e179cdf2fe2ee464850090dff1e1e53
#
_cell.length_a   1.000
_cell.length_b   1.000
_cell.length_c   1.000
_cell.angle_alpha   90.00
_cell.angle_beta   90.00
_cell.angle_gamma   90.00
#
_symmetry.space_group_name_H-M   'P 1'
#
loop_
_entity.id
_entity.type
_entity.pdbx_description
1 polymer ?
#
loop_
_entity_poly.entity_id
_entity_poly.type
_entity_poly.pdbx_seq_one_letter_code
_entity_poly.pdbx_strand_id
1 'polypeptide(L)'
;MIFHSFGGGTGSGFGALLLERLATEYGKKSKLEFAIYPSPRVSTAVVEPYNAVLSTHSTIENSDCTFLVDNEAVYDICHRQLDIPRPSFEHLNRLIAQVVSSITSSLRFDGALNVDLAEFQTNLVPFPRIHYPLISYAPVVSSTRSSHESFKVQDLTFQCKFSFQRYIHTSIHLYIYIYICQESLRGICF
;
A
#
# COMPACT_ATOMS: atom_id res chain seq x y z
N MET A 1 -7.22 -0.95 -11.71
CA MET A 1 -6.55 -0.42 -10.49
C MET A 1 -7.01 1.00 -10.24
N ILE A 2 -7.42 1.33 -9.03
CA ILE A 2 -7.98 2.63 -8.64
C ILE A 2 -7.14 3.16 -7.47
N PHE A 3 -6.82 4.46 -7.51
CA PHE A 3 -6.05 5.12 -6.46
C PHE A 3 -6.82 6.36 -5.96
N HIS A 4 -7.17 6.38 -4.69
CA HIS A 4 -7.93 7.48 -4.10
C HIS A 4 -7.73 7.60 -2.58
N SER A 5 -8.29 8.64 -1.99
CA SER A 5 -8.29 8.86 -0.54
C SER A 5 -9.69 8.62 0.04
N PHE A 6 -9.77 8.03 1.21
CA PHE A 6 -11.01 7.87 1.95
C PHE A 6 -11.44 9.14 2.69
N GLY A 7 -10.51 10.03 3.02
CA GLY A 7 -10.80 11.23 3.80
C GLY A 7 -11.44 12.35 2.99
N GLY A 8 -11.01 12.53 1.75
CA GLY A 8 -11.50 13.60 0.87
C GLY A 8 -12.91 13.31 0.33
N GLY A 9 -13.72 14.34 0.11
CA GLY A 9 -15.10 14.20 -0.40
C GLY A 9 -15.16 13.58 -1.80
N THR A 10 -14.30 14.00 -2.73
CA THR A 10 -14.25 13.45 -4.08
C THR A 10 -13.69 12.02 -4.08
N GLY A 11 -12.59 11.77 -3.38
CA GLY A 11 -11.99 10.44 -3.31
C GLY A 11 -12.93 9.42 -2.67
N SER A 12 -13.67 9.80 -1.65
CA SER A 12 -14.64 8.95 -1.00
C SER A 12 -15.91 8.76 -1.84
N GLY A 13 -16.60 9.85 -2.15
CA GLY A 13 -17.92 9.81 -2.80
C GLY A 13 -17.85 9.41 -4.26
N PHE A 14 -17.06 10.08 -5.07
CA PHE A 14 -16.88 9.72 -6.48
C PHE A 14 -16.18 8.37 -6.63
N GLY A 15 -15.18 8.07 -5.77
CA GLY A 15 -14.52 6.78 -5.73
C GLY A 15 -15.48 5.62 -5.49
N ALA A 16 -16.41 5.76 -4.55
CA ALA A 16 -17.43 4.75 -4.27
C ALA A 16 -18.38 4.54 -5.46
N LEU A 17 -18.88 5.62 -6.07
CA LEU A 17 -19.73 5.53 -7.27
C LEU A 17 -19.01 4.89 -8.45
N LEU A 18 -17.75 5.23 -8.66
CA LEU A 18 -16.93 4.66 -9.72
C LEU A 18 -16.73 3.15 -9.51
N LEU A 19 -16.41 2.72 -8.29
CA LEU A 19 -16.26 1.32 -7.93
C LEU A 19 -17.55 0.52 -8.17
N GLU A 20 -18.69 1.04 -7.73
CA GLU A 20 -20.00 0.43 -7.94
C GLU A 20 -20.31 0.26 -9.43
N ARG A 21 -20.04 1.30 -10.23
CA ARG A 21 -20.25 1.26 -11.67
C ARG A 21 -19.34 0.25 -12.34
N LEU A 22 -18.06 0.23 -11.97
CA LEU A 22 -17.11 -0.75 -12.49
C LEU A 22 -17.41 -2.18 -12.05
N ALA A 23 -17.92 -2.37 -10.83
CA ALA A 23 -18.36 -3.68 -10.38
C ALA A 23 -19.56 -4.21 -11.19
N THR A 24 -20.47 -3.32 -11.57
CA THR A 24 -21.64 -3.65 -12.40
C THR A 24 -21.25 -3.95 -13.86
N GLU A 25 -20.45 -3.09 -14.48
CA GLU A 25 -20.11 -3.21 -15.90
C GLU A 25 -18.98 -4.24 -16.17
N TYR A 26 -18.03 -4.33 -15.25
CA TYR A 26 -16.83 -5.19 -15.38
C TYR A 26 -16.70 -6.20 -14.23
N GLY A 27 -17.80 -6.81 -13.82
CA GLY A 27 -17.84 -7.73 -12.68
C GLY A 27 -16.83 -8.91 -12.72
N LYS A 28 -16.42 -9.34 -13.93
CA LYS A 28 -15.44 -10.42 -14.13
C LYS A 28 -13.97 -9.95 -14.04
N LYS A 29 -13.72 -8.66 -13.98
CA LYS A 29 -12.36 -8.11 -13.91
C LYS A 29 -11.97 -7.79 -12.49
N SER A 30 -10.79 -8.23 -12.07
CA SER A 30 -10.25 -7.94 -10.74
C SER A 30 -10.06 -6.44 -10.52
N LYS A 31 -10.64 -5.93 -9.44
CA LYS A 31 -10.60 -4.53 -9.03
C LYS A 31 -9.64 -4.37 -7.86
N LEU A 32 -8.47 -3.84 -8.16
CA LEU A 32 -7.43 -3.54 -7.18
C LEU A 32 -7.52 -2.06 -6.79
N GLU A 33 -7.56 -1.79 -5.51
CA GLU A 33 -7.68 -0.44 -4.96
C GLU A 33 -6.47 -0.09 -4.08
N PHE A 34 -6.01 1.15 -4.20
CA PHE A 34 -5.07 1.76 -3.26
C PHE A 34 -5.75 2.94 -2.59
N ALA A 35 -6.02 2.81 -1.31
CA ALA A 35 -6.72 3.81 -0.55
C ALA A 35 -5.80 4.47 0.50
N ILE A 36 -5.76 5.80 0.49
CA ILE A 36 -5.10 6.56 1.54
C ILE A 36 -6.07 6.74 2.69
N TYR A 37 -5.74 6.13 3.83
CA TYR A 37 -6.57 6.22 5.03
C TYR A 37 -6.29 7.53 5.80
N PRO A 38 -7.34 8.19 6.35
CA PRO A 38 -7.15 9.40 7.13
C PRO A 38 -6.36 9.11 8.42
N SER A 39 -5.42 10.00 8.72
CA SER A 39 -4.58 9.90 9.90
C SER A 39 -5.00 10.95 10.95
N PRO A 40 -5.04 10.61 12.25
CA PRO A 40 -5.46 11.53 13.30
C PRO A 40 -4.61 12.80 13.41
N ARG A 41 -3.31 12.70 13.10
CA ARG A 41 -2.38 13.82 13.25
C ARG A 41 -2.26 14.71 12.03
N VAL A 42 -2.60 14.20 10.85
CA VAL A 42 -2.41 14.89 9.56
C VAL A 42 -3.75 15.20 8.89
N SER A 43 -4.86 14.96 9.61
CA SER A 43 -6.21 15.27 9.12
C SER A 43 -6.41 16.78 8.99
N THR A 44 -6.86 17.21 7.81
CA THR A 44 -7.17 18.62 7.51
C THR A 44 -8.66 18.92 7.62
N ALA A 45 -9.53 17.92 7.63
CA ALA A 45 -10.97 18.07 7.66
C ALA A 45 -11.61 17.26 8.79
N VAL A 46 -12.54 17.89 9.51
CA VAL A 46 -13.27 17.27 10.63
C VAL A 46 -14.14 16.09 10.18
N VAL A 47 -14.58 16.10 8.93
CA VAL A 47 -15.49 15.08 8.36
C VAL A 47 -14.78 13.84 7.79
N GLU A 48 -13.44 13.81 7.78
CA GLU A 48 -12.68 12.69 7.23
C GLU A 48 -13.06 11.31 7.82
N PRO A 49 -13.29 11.16 9.13
CA PRO A 49 -13.70 9.87 9.70
C PRO A 49 -15.05 9.38 9.15
N TYR A 50 -16.00 10.27 8.94
CA TYR A 50 -17.30 9.93 8.36
C TYR A 50 -17.17 9.47 6.92
N ASN A 51 -16.41 10.22 6.12
CA ASN A 51 -16.12 9.86 4.73
C ASN A 51 -15.42 8.50 4.65
N ALA A 52 -14.47 8.23 5.54
CA ALA A 52 -13.73 6.96 5.56
C ALA A 52 -14.65 5.78 5.90
N VAL A 53 -15.52 5.90 6.89
CA VAL A 53 -16.48 4.83 7.25
C VAL A 53 -17.43 4.52 6.11
N LEU A 54 -17.99 5.55 5.48
CA LEU A 54 -18.93 5.37 4.36
C LEU A 54 -18.24 4.79 3.13
N SER A 55 -17.03 5.24 2.81
CA SER A 55 -16.24 4.70 1.69
C SER A 55 -15.86 3.25 1.92
N THR A 56 -15.43 2.90 3.14
CA THR A 56 -15.07 1.52 3.49
C THR A 56 -16.26 0.59 3.28
N HIS A 57 -17.48 1.02 3.65
CA HIS A 57 -18.67 0.21 3.43
C HIS A 57 -18.90 -0.10 1.94
N SER A 58 -18.76 0.89 1.08
CA SER A 58 -18.87 0.70 -0.38
C SER A 58 -17.73 -0.16 -0.95
N THR A 59 -16.51 0.05 -0.47
CA THR A 59 -15.33 -0.69 -0.92
C THR A 59 -15.42 -2.18 -0.59
N ILE A 60 -15.93 -2.55 0.60
CA ILE A 60 -16.09 -3.95 1.01
C ILE A 60 -16.94 -4.75 0.02
N GLU A 61 -17.92 -4.11 -0.60
CA GLU A 61 -18.85 -4.79 -1.52
C GLU A 61 -18.36 -4.78 -2.98
N ASN A 62 -17.60 -3.78 -3.39
CA ASN A 62 -17.32 -3.50 -4.80
C ASN A 62 -15.83 -3.69 -5.20
N SER A 63 -14.93 -3.91 -4.25
CA SER A 63 -13.50 -4.13 -4.50
C SER A 63 -13.11 -5.58 -4.22
N ASP A 64 -12.13 -6.10 -4.95
CA ASP A 64 -11.62 -7.46 -4.77
C ASP A 64 -10.38 -7.49 -3.85
N CYS A 65 -9.57 -6.43 -3.87
CA CYS A 65 -8.39 -6.29 -3.02
C CYS A 65 -8.08 -4.80 -2.82
N THR A 66 -7.97 -4.37 -1.56
CA THR A 66 -7.74 -2.97 -1.20
C THR A 66 -6.49 -2.84 -0.34
N PHE A 67 -5.50 -2.14 -0.85
CA PHE A 67 -4.29 -1.79 -0.11
C PHE A 67 -4.49 -0.45 0.61
N LEU A 68 -4.44 -0.51 1.94
CA LEU A 68 -4.54 0.69 2.77
C LEU A 68 -3.16 1.27 3.04
N VAL A 69 -3.03 2.57 2.84
CA VAL A 69 -1.83 3.35 3.12
C VAL A 69 -2.15 4.45 4.12
N ASP A 70 -1.40 4.50 5.21
CA ASP A 70 -1.51 5.57 6.21
C ASP A 70 -0.40 6.60 5.98
N ASN A 71 -0.79 7.85 5.74
CA ASN A 71 0.15 8.95 5.53
C ASN A 71 1.05 9.22 6.75
N GLU A 72 0.56 9.03 7.97
CA GLU A 72 1.35 9.22 9.18
C GLU A 72 2.48 8.19 9.27
N ALA A 73 2.16 6.95 8.93
CA ALA A 73 3.13 5.88 8.90
C ALA A 73 4.23 6.11 7.84
N VAL A 74 3.82 6.54 6.65
CA VAL A 74 4.77 6.88 5.57
C VAL A 74 5.62 8.09 5.96
N TYR A 75 5.04 9.08 6.64
CA TYR A 75 5.78 10.22 7.18
C TYR A 75 6.85 9.78 8.18
N ASP A 76 6.50 8.92 9.12
CA ASP A 76 7.43 8.36 10.12
C ASP A 76 8.57 7.57 9.45
N ILE A 77 8.27 6.81 8.41
CA ILE A 77 9.29 6.10 7.60
C ILE A 77 10.24 7.10 6.94
N CYS A 78 9.72 8.12 6.27
CA CYS A 78 10.53 9.15 5.65
C CYS A 78 11.43 9.87 6.65
N HIS A 79 10.91 10.18 7.82
CA HIS A 79 11.65 10.88 8.87
C HIS A 79 12.75 10.00 9.48
N ARG A 80 12.44 8.74 9.83
CA ARG A 80 13.35 7.87 10.58
C ARG A 80 14.32 7.08 9.72
N GLN A 81 13.90 6.65 8.53
CA GLN A 81 14.71 5.77 7.68
C GLN A 81 15.41 6.54 6.57
N LEU A 82 14.76 7.54 6.01
CA LEU A 82 15.36 8.39 4.97
C LEU A 82 16.08 9.61 5.54
N ASP A 83 16.06 9.82 6.85
CA ASP A 83 16.71 10.94 7.56
C ASP A 83 16.26 12.33 7.02
N ILE A 84 14.98 12.44 6.59
CA ILE A 84 14.42 13.70 6.08
C ILE A 84 13.79 14.45 7.26
N PRO A 85 14.33 15.62 7.69
CA PRO A 85 13.85 16.30 8.91
C PRO A 85 12.39 16.77 8.81
N ARG A 86 11.96 17.16 7.61
CA ARG A 86 10.60 17.63 7.32
C ARG A 86 10.10 17.01 6.02
N PRO A 87 9.55 15.78 6.06
CA PRO A 87 8.99 15.16 4.87
C PRO A 87 7.83 15.99 4.31
N SER A 88 7.86 16.23 3.01
CA SER A 88 6.75 16.83 2.27
C SER A 88 5.88 15.74 1.64
N PHE A 89 4.69 16.08 1.16
CA PHE A 89 3.84 15.15 0.42
C PHE A 89 4.52 14.57 -0.82
N GLU A 90 5.46 15.29 -1.43
CA GLU A 90 6.25 14.79 -2.56
C GLU A 90 7.09 13.56 -2.15
N HIS A 91 7.74 13.62 -0.99
CA HIS A 91 8.53 12.49 -0.47
C HIS A 91 7.64 11.28 -0.16
N LEU A 92 6.48 11.52 0.46
CA LEU A 92 5.51 10.47 0.76
C LEU A 92 5.01 9.80 -0.54
N ASN A 93 4.58 10.60 -1.50
CA ASN A 93 4.07 10.14 -2.78
C ASN A 93 5.12 9.36 -3.57
N ARG A 94 6.40 9.77 -3.50
CA ARG A 94 7.50 9.06 -4.14
C ARG A 94 7.68 7.65 -3.55
N LEU A 95 7.61 7.51 -2.23
CA LEU A 95 7.69 6.20 -1.58
C LEU A 95 6.49 5.31 -1.95
N ILE A 96 5.28 5.87 -1.90
CA ILE A 96 4.06 5.17 -2.31
C ILE A 96 4.14 4.73 -3.79
N ALA A 97 4.60 5.61 -4.67
CA ALA A 97 4.77 5.30 -6.09
C ALA A 97 5.77 4.16 -6.31
N GLN A 98 6.83 4.09 -5.51
CA GLN A 98 7.79 2.99 -5.56
C GLN A 98 7.18 1.66 -5.14
N VAL A 99 6.36 1.66 -4.10
CA VAL A 99 5.61 0.46 -3.67
C VAL A 99 4.64 0.01 -4.76
N VAL A 100 3.83 0.91 -5.31
CA VAL A 100 2.89 0.61 -6.41
C VAL A 100 3.63 0.09 -7.64
N SER A 101 4.76 0.71 -7.99
CA SER A 101 5.61 0.26 -9.09
C SER A 101 6.14 -1.16 -8.87
N SER A 102 6.51 -1.51 -7.64
CA SER A 102 6.97 -2.86 -7.30
C SER A 102 5.85 -3.89 -7.42
N ILE A 103 4.64 -3.58 -6.94
CA ILE A 103 3.47 -4.47 -7.06
C ILE A 103 3.10 -4.71 -8.53
N THR A 104 3.22 -3.69 -9.37
CA THR A 104 2.88 -3.78 -10.79
C THR A 104 4.05 -4.20 -11.69
N SER A 105 5.21 -4.51 -11.12
CA SER A 105 6.41 -4.88 -11.91
C SER A 105 6.19 -6.13 -12.77
N SER A 106 5.49 -7.13 -12.26
CA SER A 106 5.16 -8.35 -12.98
C SER A 106 4.27 -8.13 -14.22
N LEU A 107 3.50 -7.04 -14.24
CA LEU A 107 2.69 -6.67 -15.41
C LEU A 107 3.49 -5.92 -16.48
N ARG A 108 4.64 -5.36 -16.13
CA ARG A 108 5.46 -4.51 -17.01
C ARG A 108 6.71 -5.20 -17.53
N PHE A 109 7.19 -6.20 -16.82
CA PHE A 109 8.43 -6.91 -17.16
C PHE A 109 8.19 -8.41 -17.15
N ASP A 110 8.68 -9.09 -18.19
CA ASP A 110 8.66 -10.55 -18.25
C ASP A 110 9.68 -11.11 -17.25
N GLY A 111 9.23 -12.01 -16.39
CA GLY A 111 10.07 -12.66 -15.39
C GLY A 111 9.65 -14.12 -15.15
N ALA A 112 10.49 -14.87 -14.43
CA ALA A 112 10.21 -16.25 -14.08
C ALA A 112 9.02 -16.40 -13.11
N LEU A 113 8.68 -15.33 -12.39
CA LEU A 113 7.56 -15.25 -11.46
C LEU A 113 6.59 -14.18 -11.96
N ASN A 114 5.71 -14.56 -12.88
CA ASN A 114 4.63 -13.70 -13.32
C ASN A 114 3.46 -13.85 -12.35
N VAL A 115 3.27 -12.83 -11.50
CA VAL A 115 2.12 -12.75 -10.61
C VAL A 115 1.08 -11.86 -11.28
N ASP A 116 -0.03 -12.43 -11.72
CA ASP A 116 -1.17 -11.67 -12.22
C ASP A 116 -1.91 -11.01 -11.05
N LEU A 117 -2.59 -9.90 -11.31
CA LEU A 117 -3.41 -9.22 -10.29
C LEU A 117 -4.52 -10.12 -9.72
N ALA A 118 -5.00 -11.08 -10.50
CA ALA A 118 -5.94 -12.09 -10.03
C ALA A 118 -5.34 -13.02 -8.95
N GLU A 119 -4.03 -13.26 -8.99
CA GLU A 119 -3.36 -14.08 -7.98
C GLU A 119 -3.30 -13.38 -6.61
N PHE A 120 -3.24 -12.05 -6.57
CA PHE A 120 -3.35 -11.32 -5.30
C PHE A 120 -4.67 -11.62 -4.61
N GLN A 121 -5.77 -11.62 -5.36
CA GLN A 121 -7.07 -11.98 -4.83
C GLN A 121 -7.08 -13.43 -4.33
N THR A 122 -6.60 -14.36 -5.14
CA THR A 122 -6.64 -15.80 -4.83
C THR A 122 -5.75 -16.16 -3.65
N ASN A 123 -4.55 -15.59 -3.57
CA ASN A 123 -3.55 -15.99 -2.58
C ASN A 123 -3.61 -15.18 -1.28
N LEU A 124 -4.09 -13.94 -1.33
CA LEU A 124 -4.02 -13.01 -0.20
C LEU A 124 -5.37 -12.73 0.45
N VAL A 125 -6.47 -13.01 -0.24
CA VAL A 125 -7.82 -12.74 0.27
C VAL A 125 -8.43 -14.05 0.75
N PRO A 126 -8.51 -14.32 2.09
CA PRO A 126 -9.06 -15.56 2.61
C PRO A 126 -10.60 -15.61 2.47
N PHE A 127 -11.25 -14.47 2.60
CA PHE A 127 -12.70 -14.33 2.45
C PHE A 127 -13.03 -13.06 1.67
N PRO A 128 -14.06 -13.04 0.82
CA PRO A 128 -14.37 -11.88 -0.03
C PRO A 128 -14.51 -10.56 0.73
N ARG A 129 -15.02 -10.57 1.95
CA ARG A 129 -15.18 -9.36 2.78
C ARG A 129 -13.91 -8.95 3.53
N ILE A 130 -12.90 -9.82 3.62
CA ILE A 130 -11.62 -9.57 4.29
C ILE A 130 -10.54 -9.45 3.22
N HIS A 131 -10.57 -8.37 2.47
CA HIS A 131 -9.69 -8.13 1.33
C HIS A 131 -8.79 -6.90 1.50
N TYR A 132 -8.39 -6.61 2.75
CA TYR A 132 -7.49 -5.52 3.10
C TYR A 132 -6.10 -6.04 3.48
N PRO A 133 -5.23 -6.39 2.52
CA PRO A 133 -3.88 -6.79 2.82
C PRO A 133 -3.03 -5.60 3.26
N LEU A 134 -2.07 -5.85 4.15
CA LEU A 134 -1.08 -4.86 4.55
C LEU A 134 0.16 -4.97 3.67
N ILE A 135 0.79 -3.82 3.41
CA ILE A 135 2.02 -3.73 2.63
C ILE A 135 3.17 -3.43 3.58
N SER A 136 4.26 -4.19 3.42
CA SER A 136 5.57 -3.85 3.98
C SER A 136 6.57 -3.71 2.84
N TYR A 137 7.46 -2.74 2.93
CA TYR A 137 8.47 -2.48 1.92
C TYR A 137 9.86 -2.33 2.56
N ALA A 138 10.85 -3.01 1.98
CA ALA A 138 12.25 -2.90 2.35
C ALA A 138 13.14 -3.16 1.11
N PRO A 139 14.34 -2.57 1.01
CA PRO A 139 14.97 -1.67 1.97
C PRO A 139 14.48 -0.22 1.79
N VAL A 140 14.33 0.51 2.90
CA VAL A 140 14.14 1.96 2.89
C VAL A 140 15.33 2.57 3.61
N VAL A 141 16.28 3.14 2.86
CA VAL A 141 17.56 3.63 3.37
C VAL A 141 17.88 4.98 2.75
N SER A 142 18.44 5.89 3.54
CA SER A 142 18.93 7.15 3.02
C SER A 142 20.16 6.96 2.12
N SER A 143 20.36 7.86 1.17
CA SER A 143 21.48 7.81 0.24
C SER A 143 22.86 7.82 0.94
N THR A 144 22.93 8.47 2.10
CA THR A 144 24.16 8.50 2.92
C THR A 144 24.45 7.16 3.57
N ARG A 145 23.43 6.43 4.03
CA ARG A 145 23.60 5.10 4.64
C ARG A 145 23.78 4.00 3.60
N SER A 146 23.17 4.12 2.44
CA SER A 146 23.21 3.07 1.41
C SER A 146 24.61 2.72 0.93
N SER A 147 25.55 3.69 0.99
CA SER A 147 26.98 3.46 0.62
C SER A 147 27.73 2.62 1.66
N HIS A 148 27.25 2.50 2.88
CA HIS A 148 27.90 1.82 4.00
C HIS A 148 27.21 0.52 4.41
N GLU A 149 26.01 0.26 3.91
CA GLU A 149 25.21 -0.90 4.28
C GLU A 149 25.10 -1.88 3.10
N SER A 150 25.40 -3.15 3.36
CA SER A 150 25.17 -4.24 2.41
C SER A 150 24.01 -5.10 2.93
N PHE A 151 22.94 -5.23 2.13
CA PHE A 151 21.77 -6.00 2.52
C PHE A 151 21.83 -7.41 1.95
N LYS A 152 21.65 -8.40 2.82
CA LYS A 152 21.38 -9.78 2.43
C LYS A 152 19.85 -9.99 2.39
N VAL A 153 19.40 -10.99 1.64
CA VAL A 153 17.96 -11.34 1.56
C VAL A 153 17.35 -11.60 2.94
N GLN A 154 18.11 -12.21 3.85
CA GLN A 154 17.69 -12.44 5.23
C GLN A 154 17.42 -11.15 6.00
N ASP A 155 18.29 -10.14 5.82
CA ASP A 155 18.17 -8.84 6.50
C ASP A 155 16.94 -8.08 5.99
N LEU A 156 16.67 -8.13 4.68
CA LEU A 156 15.49 -7.53 4.07
C LEU A 156 14.20 -8.19 4.57
N THR A 157 14.18 -9.52 4.63
CA THR A 157 13.04 -10.27 5.16
C THR A 157 12.78 -9.93 6.62
N PHE A 158 13.83 -9.79 7.42
CA PHE A 158 13.73 -9.40 8.81
C PHE A 158 13.21 -7.95 8.96
N GLN A 159 13.70 -7.02 8.14
CA GLN A 159 13.22 -5.64 8.13
C GLN A 159 11.73 -5.53 7.79
N CYS A 160 11.27 -6.27 6.77
CA CYS A 160 9.85 -6.35 6.42
C CYS A 160 9.02 -6.85 7.59
N LYS A 161 9.45 -7.93 8.24
CA LYS A 161 8.76 -8.52 9.40
C LYS A 161 8.73 -7.59 10.60
N PHE A 162 9.83 -6.91 10.89
CA PHE A 162 9.93 -6.00 12.02
C PHE A 162 9.12 -4.71 11.84
N SER A 163 9.10 -4.16 10.63
CA SER A 163 8.24 -3.04 10.28
C SER A 163 6.77 -3.38 10.51
N PHE A 164 6.37 -4.58 10.13
CA PHE A 164 5.03 -5.10 10.35
C PHE A 164 4.66 -5.24 11.84
N GLN A 165 5.54 -5.78 12.67
CA GLN A 165 5.26 -5.99 14.10
C GLN A 165 5.02 -4.67 14.85
N ARG A 166 5.61 -3.57 14.41
CA ARG A 166 5.38 -2.23 14.97
C ARG A 166 3.98 -1.69 14.65
N TYR A 167 3.40 -2.08 13.51
CA TYR A 167 2.03 -1.70 13.12
C TYR A 167 0.95 -2.50 13.84
N ILE A 168 1.21 -3.76 14.20
CA ILE A 168 0.26 -4.63 14.93
C ILE A 168 -0.14 -4.03 16.28
N HIS A 169 0.74 -3.30 16.93
CA HIS A 169 0.45 -2.68 18.24
C HIS A 169 -0.61 -1.57 18.18
N THR A 170 -0.96 -1.08 16.99
CA THR A 170 -1.89 0.04 16.84
C THR A 170 -3.24 -0.35 16.24
N SER A 171 -3.39 -1.54 15.64
CA SER A 171 -4.63 -1.94 14.97
C SER A 171 -4.85 -3.44 15.05
N ILE A 172 -5.79 -3.85 15.89
CA ILE A 172 -6.27 -5.23 15.99
C ILE A 172 -7.17 -5.50 14.79
N HIS A 173 -6.69 -6.12 13.70
CA HIS A 173 -7.53 -6.88 12.77
C HIS A 173 -6.71 -7.75 11.82
N LEU A 174 -7.30 -8.85 11.43
CA LEU A 174 -6.90 -9.99 10.61
C LEU A 174 -5.92 -9.62 9.47
N TYR A 175 -4.69 -10.14 9.54
CA TYR A 175 -3.58 -9.72 8.70
C TYR A 175 -3.23 -10.78 7.67
N ILE A 176 -3.18 -10.36 6.42
CA ILE A 176 -2.59 -11.12 5.31
C ILE A 176 -1.28 -10.44 4.93
N TYR A 177 -0.19 -11.19 4.96
CA TYR A 177 1.15 -10.67 4.65
C TYR A 177 1.38 -10.66 3.14
N ILE A 178 1.72 -9.51 2.59
CA ILE A 178 2.42 -9.42 1.32
C ILE A 178 3.86 -9.06 1.60
N TYR A 179 4.77 -10.00 1.38
CA TYR A 179 6.19 -9.70 1.34
C TYR A 179 6.53 -9.29 -0.10
N ILE A 180 6.67 -8.00 -0.32
CA ILE A 180 7.31 -7.50 -1.55
C ILE A 180 8.81 -7.41 -1.25
N CYS A 181 9.46 -8.56 -1.15
CA CYS A 181 10.91 -8.60 -1.23
C CYS A 181 11.28 -8.38 -2.69
N GLN A 182 11.74 -7.19 -2.99
CA GLN A 182 12.31 -6.91 -4.29
C GLN A 182 13.66 -7.64 -4.40
N GLU A 183 13.66 -8.84 -4.98
CA GLU A 183 14.87 -9.56 -5.41
C GLU A 183 15.64 -8.81 -6.53
N SER A 184 15.26 -7.57 -6.79
CA SER A 184 15.70 -6.74 -7.90
C SER A 184 17.01 -6.00 -7.67
N LEU A 185 17.84 -6.36 -6.69
CA LEU A 185 19.14 -5.72 -6.52
C LEU A 185 20.31 -6.51 -7.14
N ARG A 186 20.04 -7.45 -8.04
CA ARG A 186 21.06 -7.91 -8.99
C ARG A 186 20.90 -7.15 -10.30
N GLY A 187 21.42 -5.94 -10.34
CA GLY A 187 21.85 -5.31 -11.58
C GLY A 187 20.96 -4.25 -12.20
N ILE A 188 20.49 -3.26 -11.45
CA ILE A 188 20.14 -1.96 -12.02
C ILE A 188 20.71 -0.87 -11.11
N CYS A 189 22.01 -0.63 -11.24
CA CYS A 189 22.57 0.70 -11.04
C CYS A 189 22.19 1.53 -12.26
N PHE A 190 21.32 2.52 -12.13
CA PHE A 190 21.23 3.72 -12.92
C PHE A 190 21.12 4.92 -12.01
#